data_9875b3c8f3a764a14237dad84b853b77
#
_entry.id   9875b3c8f3a764a14237dad84b853b77
#
_cell.length_a   1.000
_cell.length_b   1.000
_cell.length_c   1.000
_cell.angle_alpha   90.00
_cell.angle_beta   90.00
_cell.angle_gamma   90.00
#
_symmetry.space_group_name_H-M   'P 1'
#
loop_
_entity.id
_entity.type
_entity.pdbx_description
1 polymer ?
#
loop_
_entity_poly.entity_id
_entity_poly.type
_entity_poly.pdbx_seq_one_letter_code
_entity_poly.pdbx_strand_id
1 'polypeptide(L)'
;ANLLEYDTVILDEAHERSLSIDFLLGYLRLLRIKRPDLKIIITSATIDVETFSKAFDNAPIIEVSGRVFPVEIQYWPPEEVQQSDEYTYIDASVDAVDMVVNGSRKGDILMFMPTEKDIHETRRRLEGRSIHKTDILPLFGRLTASDQQRVFNPEQGKRRIVIATNIAETSLTIPLIKYVIDPGLARISRYDARNQTHRLPVESIAQSSARQRAGRCGRVSDGICLRLYSEENLKERPEYTQPEIQRSNLAEVILRM
;
A
#
# COMPACT_ATOMS: atom_id res chain seq x y z
N ALA A 1 -6.65 -26.10 -17.13
CA ALA A 1 -6.53 -25.62 -18.51
C ALA A 1 -5.05 -25.48 -18.87
N ASN A 2 -4.64 -25.91 -20.07
CA ASN A 2 -3.21 -25.88 -20.46
C ASN A 2 -2.79 -24.55 -21.12
N LEU A 3 -3.63 -23.53 -21.09
CA LEU A 3 -3.39 -22.19 -21.68
C LEU A 3 -2.87 -22.27 -23.13
N LEU A 4 -3.45 -23.15 -23.95
CA LEU A 4 -2.97 -23.46 -25.31
C LEU A 4 -3.06 -22.27 -26.29
N GLU A 5 -3.90 -21.29 -25.99
CA GLU A 5 -4.12 -20.10 -26.82
C GLU A 5 -3.08 -18.99 -26.53
N TYR A 6 -2.22 -19.18 -25.51
CA TYR A 6 -1.24 -18.19 -25.08
C TYR A 6 0.18 -18.74 -25.23
N ASP A 7 1.09 -17.91 -25.66
CA ASP A 7 2.53 -18.17 -25.70
C ASP A 7 3.30 -17.51 -24.55
N THR A 8 2.68 -16.50 -23.90
CA THR A 8 3.28 -15.73 -22.84
C THR A 8 2.25 -15.44 -21.75
N VAL A 9 2.64 -15.60 -20.50
CA VAL A 9 1.86 -15.24 -19.30
C VAL A 9 2.66 -14.25 -18.47
N ILE A 10 2.03 -13.14 -18.09
CA ILE A 10 2.61 -12.14 -17.18
C ILE A 10 1.86 -12.21 -15.87
N LEU A 11 2.57 -12.45 -14.78
CA LEU A 11 2.06 -12.36 -13.41
C LEU A 11 2.60 -11.09 -12.78
N ASP A 12 1.73 -10.09 -12.69
CA ASP A 12 2.08 -8.76 -12.19
C ASP A 12 1.89 -8.65 -10.67
N GLU A 13 2.65 -7.75 -10.04
CA GLU A 13 2.58 -7.45 -8.59
C GLU A 13 2.75 -8.70 -7.69
N ALA A 14 3.64 -9.62 -8.07
CA ALA A 14 3.83 -10.89 -7.35
C ALA A 14 4.20 -10.71 -5.87
N HIS A 15 4.75 -9.56 -5.49
CA HIS A 15 5.09 -9.21 -4.10
C HIS A 15 3.86 -9.02 -3.19
N GLU A 16 2.66 -8.81 -3.73
CA GLU A 16 1.44 -8.72 -2.92
C GLU A 16 1.12 -10.03 -2.21
N ARG A 17 1.63 -11.17 -2.73
CA ARG A 17 1.46 -12.49 -2.13
C ARG A 17 0.01 -12.77 -1.73
N SER A 18 -0.93 -12.28 -2.57
CA SER A 18 -2.34 -12.63 -2.43
C SER A 18 -2.54 -14.13 -2.69
N LEU A 19 -3.64 -14.67 -2.17
CA LEU A 19 -3.99 -16.06 -2.35
C LEU A 19 -4.02 -16.48 -3.84
N SER A 20 -4.59 -15.63 -4.68
CA SER A 20 -4.66 -15.86 -6.13
C SER A 20 -3.28 -15.87 -6.78
N ILE A 21 -2.39 -14.96 -6.37
CA ILE A 21 -1.01 -14.89 -6.87
C ILE A 21 -0.23 -16.14 -6.48
N ASP A 22 -0.26 -16.53 -5.21
CA ASP A 22 0.46 -17.73 -4.73
C ASP A 22 -0.07 -19.01 -5.41
N PHE A 23 -1.37 -19.09 -5.63
CA PHE A 23 -1.97 -20.19 -6.40
C PHE A 23 -1.48 -20.21 -7.85
N LEU A 24 -1.51 -19.05 -8.54
CA LEU A 24 -1.07 -18.95 -9.94
C LEU A 24 0.43 -19.26 -10.07
N LEU A 25 1.26 -18.83 -9.13
CA LEU A 25 2.69 -19.18 -9.09
C LEU A 25 2.89 -20.70 -9.03
N GLY A 26 2.18 -21.38 -8.13
CA GLY A 26 2.22 -22.84 -8.01
C GLY A 26 1.72 -23.53 -9.29
N TYR A 27 0.61 -23.06 -9.85
CA TYR A 27 0.04 -23.59 -11.09
C TYR A 27 0.97 -23.40 -12.29
N LEU A 28 1.53 -22.21 -12.48
CA LEU A 28 2.44 -21.90 -13.59
C LEU A 28 3.74 -22.73 -13.51
N ARG A 29 4.24 -22.98 -12.29
CA ARG A 29 5.39 -23.85 -12.06
C ARG A 29 5.12 -25.27 -12.55
N LEU A 30 3.94 -25.83 -12.26
CA LEU A 30 3.54 -27.15 -12.74
C LEU A 30 3.24 -27.16 -14.26
N LEU A 31 2.62 -26.09 -14.76
CA LEU A 31 2.30 -25.97 -16.17
C LEU A 31 3.54 -25.93 -17.05
N ARG A 32 4.61 -25.29 -16.62
CA ARG A 32 5.88 -25.19 -17.34
C ARG A 32 6.50 -26.56 -17.65
N ILE A 33 6.29 -27.56 -16.81
CA ILE A 33 6.73 -28.93 -17.05
C ILE A 33 6.01 -29.52 -18.28
N LYS A 34 4.75 -29.17 -18.47
CA LYS A 34 3.90 -29.64 -19.61
C LYS A 34 4.02 -28.73 -20.83
N ARG A 35 4.37 -27.49 -20.65
CA ARG A 35 4.46 -26.43 -21.65
C ARG A 35 5.81 -25.70 -21.55
N PRO A 36 6.93 -26.36 -21.94
CA PRO A 36 8.25 -25.74 -21.90
C PRO A 36 8.40 -24.55 -22.88
N ASP A 37 7.49 -24.45 -23.86
CA ASP A 37 7.37 -23.36 -24.81
C ASP A 37 6.75 -22.08 -24.22
N LEU A 38 5.98 -22.20 -23.12
CA LEU A 38 5.28 -21.07 -22.50
C LEU A 38 6.27 -20.14 -21.78
N LYS A 39 6.27 -18.89 -22.18
CA LYS A 39 7.05 -17.83 -21.52
C LYS A 39 6.31 -17.32 -20.30
N ILE A 40 6.99 -17.24 -19.17
CA ILE A 40 6.43 -16.73 -17.90
C ILE A 40 7.26 -15.53 -17.49
N ILE A 41 6.59 -14.40 -17.29
CA ILE A 41 7.17 -13.16 -16.79
C ILE A 41 6.52 -12.86 -15.43
N ILE A 42 7.33 -12.70 -14.39
CA ILE A 42 6.87 -12.35 -13.05
C ILE A 42 7.41 -10.97 -12.73
N THR A 43 6.52 -10.00 -12.45
CA THR A 43 6.95 -8.67 -12.02
C THR A 43 6.76 -8.52 -10.51
N SER A 44 7.67 -7.80 -9.89
CA SER A 44 7.67 -7.56 -8.44
C SER A 44 8.30 -6.21 -8.13
N ALA A 45 7.71 -5.46 -7.21
CA ALA A 45 8.24 -4.17 -6.74
C ALA A 45 9.18 -4.31 -5.53
N THR A 46 9.36 -5.51 -4.99
CA THR A 46 10.19 -5.76 -3.79
C THR A 46 11.31 -6.75 -4.05
N ILE A 47 12.24 -6.81 -3.10
CA ILE A 47 13.55 -7.48 -3.18
C ILE A 47 13.47 -9.01 -3.14
N ASP A 48 12.32 -9.64 -2.87
CA ASP A 48 12.18 -11.10 -2.80
C ASP A 48 12.20 -11.81 -4.17
N VAL A 49 12.79 -11.17 -5.16
CA VAL A 49 12.93 -11.69 -6.54
C VAL A 49 13.77 -12.97 -6.61
N GLU A 50 14.71 -13.15 -5.67
CA GLU A 50 15.52 -14.36 -5.60
C GLU A 50 14.68 -15.61 -5.27
N THR A 51 13.70 -15.49 -4.41
CA THR A 51 12.78 -16.59 -4.08
C THR A 51 11.97 -17.01 -5.30
N PHE A 52 11.48 -16.05 -6.09
CA PHE A 52 10.80 -16.33 -7.36
C PHE A 52 11.75 -16.95 -8.38
N SER A 53 12.96 -16.40 -8.54
CA SER A 53 13.97 -16.95 -9.45
C SER A 53 14.27 -18.42 -9.14
N LYS A 54 14.54 -18.76 -7.89
CA LYS A 54 14.80 -20.13 -7.43
C LYS A 54 13.61 -21.06 -7.66
N ALA A 55 12.38 -20.56 -7.45
CA ALA A 55 11.15 -21.34 -7.66
C ALA A 55 10.91 -21.67 -9.14
N PHE A 56 11.49 -20.90 -10.07
CA PHE A 56 11.39 -21.08 -11.54
C PHE A 56 12.78 -21.41 -12.14
N ASP A 57 13.50 -22.38 -11.56
CA ASP A 57 14.77 -22.96 -12.05
C ASP A 57 15.86 -21.92 -12.28
N ASN A 58 16.03 -20.99 -11.34
CA ASN A 58 16.96 -19.87 -11.40
C ASN A 58 16.70 -18.97 -12.64
N ALA A 59 15.43 -18.66 -12.88
CA ALA A 59 15.05 -17.76 -13.96
C ALA A 59 15.82 -16.42 -13.85
N PRO A 60 16.25 -15.84 -14.97
CA PRO A 60 17.02 -14.60 -14.95
C PRO A 60 16.22 -13.47 -14.33
N ILE A 61 16.89 -12.65 -13.51
CA ILE A 61 16.33 -11.46 -12.91
C ILE A 61 16.72 -10.27 -13.78
N ILE A 62 15.72 -9.51 -14.24
CA ILE A 62 15.92 -8.25 -14.96
C ILE A 62 15.51 -7.12 -14.03
N GLU A 63 16.48 -6.33 -13.60
CA GLU A 63 16.24 -5.19 -12.75
C GLU A 63 16.02 -3.93 -13.60
N VAL A 64 14.87 -3.29 -13.42
CA VAL A 64 14.54 -2.05 -14.12
C VAL A 64 14.46 -0.94 -13.09
N SER A 65 15.49 -0.09 -13.06
CA SER A 65 15.49 1.11 -12.23
C SER A 65 14.80 2.25 -13.00
N GLY A 66 13.62 2.68 -12.50
CA GLY A 66 13.03 3.95 -12.91
C GLY A 66 13.76 5.13 -12.23
N ARG A 67 13.75 6.33 -12.85
CA ARG A 67 14.15 7.56 -12.14
C ARG A 67 13.15 7.82 -11.01
N VAL A 68 13.59 7.63 -9.78
CA VAL A 68 12.84 7.99 -8.57
C VAL A 68 13.53 9.20 -7.98
N PHE A 69 12.75 10.22 -7.65
CA PHE A 69 13.28 11.39 -6.95
C PHE A 69 13.52 11.04 -5.47
N PRO A 70 14.46 11.71 -4.79
CA PRO A 70 14.70 11.51 -3.37
C PRO A 70 13.44 11.70 -2.54
N VAL A 71 13.28 10.84 -1.53
CA VAL A 71 12.22 10.96 -0.52
C VAL A 71 12.87 11.15 0.84
N GLU A 72 12.62 12.31 1.43
CA GLU A 72 13.01 12.58 2.80
C GLU A 72 12.05 11.89 3.76
N ILE A 73 12.57 11.07 4.66
CA ILE A 73 11.77 10.39 5.69
C ILE A 73 11.89 11.19 6.99
N GLN A 74 10.77 11.59 7.53
CA GLN A 74 10.68 12.25 8.83
C GLN A 74 9.86 11.39 9.79
N TYR A 75 10.39 11.11 10.97
CA TYR A 75 9.70 10.37 12.02
C TYR A 75 9.09 11.35 13.01
N TRP A 76 7.82 11.17 13.30
CA TRP A 76 7.06 12.03 14.20
C TRP A 76 6.07 11.19 15.03
N PRO A 77 6.58 10.41 16.00
CA PRO A 77 5.73 9.55 16.81
C PRO A 77 4.80 10.36 17.71
N PRO A 78 3.52 10.01 17.83
CA PRO A 78 2.53 10.72 18.64
C PRO A 78 2.91 10.84 20.11
N GLU A 79 3.56 9.83 20.68
CA GLU A 79 3.97 9.79 22.09
C GLU A 79 4.98 10.89 22.43
N GLU A 80 5.76 11.36 21.47
CA GLU A 80 6.71 12.46 21.64
C GLU A 80 6.03 13.84 21.51
N VAL A 81 4.85 13.89 20.90
CA VAL A 81 4.16 15.14 20.56
C VAL A 81 3.12 15.53 21.62
N GLN A 82 2.39 14.55 22.17
CA GLN A 82 1.36 14.80 23.19
C GLN A 82 1.24 13.63 24.18
N GLN A 83 1.19 13.97 25.47
CA GLN A 83 1.14 13.03 26.61
C GLN A 83 -0.30 12.70 27.07
N SER A 84 -1.32 12.79 26.22
CA SER A 84 -2.69 12.45 26.61
C SER A 84 -3.11 11.09 26.05
N ASP A 85 -3.70 10.23 26.88
CA ASP A 85 -4.25 8.93 26.52
C ASP A 85 -5.38 9.01 25.44
N GLU A 86 -5.90 10.20 25.19
CA GLU A 86 -6.96 10.46 24.20
C GLU A 86 -6.40 10.81 22.80
N TYR A 87 -5.10 11.06 22.66
CA TYR A 87 -4.50 11.44 21.38
C TYR A 87 -4.27 10.23 20.49
N THR A 88 -4.96 10.19 19.37
CA THR A 88 -5.00 9.04 18.46
C THR A 88 -4.14 9.26 17.22
N TYR A 89 -3.86 8.17 16.45
CA TYR A 89 -3.21 8.31 15.15
C TYR A 89 -4.01 9.18 14.16
N ILE A 90 -5.34 9.33 14.34
CA ILE A 90 -6.16 10.25 13.54
C ILE A 90 -5.80 11.68 13.90
N ASP A 91 -5.67 12.01 15.20
CA ASP A 91 -5.26 13.33 15.65
C ASP A 91 -3.87 13.69 15.11
N ALA A 92 -2.91 12.78 15.29
CA ALA A 92 -1.56 12.95 14.76
C ALA A 92 -1.53 13.17 13.24
N SER A 93 -2.40 12.45 12.49
CA SER A 93 -2.50 12.61 11.05
C SER A 93 -3.07 13.96 10.62
N VAL A 94 -4.07 14.47 11.36
CA VAL A 94 -4.63 15.81 11.12
C VAL A 94 -3.60 16.90 11.42
N ASP A 95 -2.89 16.78 12.53
CA ASP A 95 -1.84 17.74 12.92
C ASP A 95 -0.65 17.70 11.94
N ALA A 96 -0.32 16.53 11.39
CA ALA A 96 0.68 16.41 10.34
C ALA A 96 0.27 17.14 9.04
N VAL A 97 -1.03 17.13 8.69
CA VAL A 97 -1.54 17.95 7.58
C VAL A 97 -1.35 19.43 7.88
N ASP A 98 -1.73 19.89 9.07
CA ASP A 98 -1.58 21.28 9.47
C ASP A 98 -0.10 21.72 9.40
N MET A 99 0.83 20.88 9.83
CA MET A 99 2.27 21.13 9.73
C MET A 99 2.72 21.29 8.27
N VAL A 100 2.30 20.36 7.38
CA VAL A 100 2.63 20.42 5.95
C VAL A 100 2.02 21.66 5.29
N VAL A 101 0.76 21.98 5.59
CA VAL A 101 0.05 23.11 4.99
C VAL A 101 0.65 24.45 5.42
N ASN A 102 1.02 24.59 6.69
CA ASN A 102 1.65 25.78 7.24
C ASN A 102 3.10 25.95 6.77
N GLY A 103 3.83 24.84 6.58
CA GLY A 103 5.22 24.83 6.11
C GLY A 103 5.38 24.97 4.61
N SER A 104 4.40 24.58 3.81
CA SER A 104 4.46 24.63 2.33
C SER A 104 3.11 24.85 1.69
N ARG A 105 3.08 25.76 0.73
CA ARG A 105 1.86 26.07 -0.05
C ARG A 105 1.66 25.18 -1.29
N LYS A 106 2.62 24.32 -1.65
CA LYS A 106 2.61 23.57 -2.92
C LYS A 106 2.77 22.07 -2.68
N GLY A 107 2.08 21.29 -3.50
CA GLY A 107 2.17 19.84 -3.54
C GLY A 107 1.03 19.15 -2.82
N ASP A 108 0.59 18.05 -3.40
CA ASP A 108 -0.51 17.24 -2.90
C ASP A 108 -0.06 16.29 -1.78
N ILE A 109 -0.99 15.92 -0.93
CA ILE A 109 -0.78 15.06 0.23
C ILE A 109 -1.51 13.74 -0.01
N LEU A 110 -0.83 12.61 0.17
CA LEU A 110 -1.42 11.30 0.30
C LEU A 110 -1.30 10.85 1.75
N MET A 111 -2.42 10.57 2.37
CA MET A 111 -2.51 10.09 3.74
C MET A 111 -3.05 8.66 3.75
N PHE A 112 -2.39 7.77 4.48
CA PHE A 112 -2.87 6.42 4.67
C PHE A 112 -3.73 6.29 5.92
N MET A 113 -4.88 5.59 5.79
CA MET A 113 -5.74 5.24 6.92
C MET A 113 -6.11 3.76 6.87
N PRO A 114 -6.18 3.07 8.02
CA PRO A 114 -6.43 1.63 8.04
C PRO A 114 -7.85 1.25 7.64
N THR A 115 -8.85 2.09 7.89
CA THR A 115 -10.27 1.76 7.63
C THR A 115 -11.02 2.88 6.93
N GLU A 116 -12.13 2.53 6.25
CA GLU A 116 -13.06 3.52 5.66
C GLU A 116 -13.64 4.46 6.73
N LYS A 117 -13.91 3.94 7.93
CA LYS A 117 -14.38 4.75 9.07
C LYS A 117 -13.38 5.84 9.43
N ASP A 118 -12.10 5.48 9.50
CA ASP A 118 -11.02 6.42 9.83
C ASP A 118 -10.84 7.46 8.72
N ILE A 119 -11.01 7.07 7.44
CA ILE A 119 -11.00 8.01 6.31
C ILE A 119 -12.10 9.07 6.48
N HIS A 120 -13.33 8.65 6.79
CA HIS A 120 -14.45 9.58 6.97
C HIS A 120 -14.27 10.47 8.20
N GLU A 121 -13.77 9.92 9.29
CA GLU A 121 -13.50 10.70 10.52
C GLU A 121 -12.40 11.73 10.29
N THR A 122 -11.28 11.32 9.69
CA THR A 122 -10.17 12.22 9.35
C THR A 122 -10.61 13.30 8.38
N ARG A 123 -11.38 12.94 7.35
CA ARG A 123 -11.96 13.90 6.40
C ARG A 123 -12.80 14.94 7.11
N ARG A 124 -13.73 14.53 7.98
CA ARG A 124 -14.60 15.43 8.74
C ARG A 124 -13.79 16.42 9.59
N ARG A 125 -12.73 15.94 10.25
CA ARG A 125 -11.84 16.79 11.08
C ARG A 125 -11.07 17.80 10.24
N LEU A 126 -10.57 17.40 9.08
CA LEU A 126 -9.86 18.29 8.16
C LEU A 126 -10.80 19.32 7.51
N GLU A 127 -12.03 18.94 7.13
CA GLU A 127 -13.04 19.87 6.63
C GLU A 127 -13.37 20.94 7.68
N GLY A 128 -13.41 20.58 8.97
CA GLY A 128 -13.56 21.51 10.09
C GLY A 128 -12.43 22.52 10.27
N ARG A 129 -11.21 22.22 9.75
CA ARG A 129 -10.05 23.13 9.78
C ARG A 129 -10.12 24.23 8.70
N SER A 130 -11.06 24.16 7.76
CA SER A 130 -11.26 25.15 6.68
C SER A 130 -10.00 25.49 5.91
N ILE A 131 -9.23 24.48 5.51
CA ILE A 131 -7.95 24.64 4.79
C ILE A 131 -8.22 25.28 3.42
N HIS A 132 -7.67 26.48 3.21
CA HIS A 132 -7.95 27.28 2.02
C HIS A 132 -7.49 26.60 0.71
N LYS A 133 -8.34 26.63 -0.32
CA LYS A 133 -8.05 26.06 -1.67
C LYS A 133 -7.57 24.60 -1.63
N THR A 134 -8.24 23.77 -0.85
CA THR A 134 -7.86 22.37 -0.68
C THR A 134 -9.07 21.47 -0.89
N ASP A 135 -8.90 20.44 -1.72
CA ASP A 135 -9.86 19.36 -1.91
C ASP A 135 -9.46 18.15 -1.06
N ILE A 136 -10.37 17.68 -0.22
CA ILE A 136 -10.17 16.51 0.64
C ILE A 136 -10.93 15.33 0.03
N LEU A 137 -10.19 14.37 -0.51
CA LEU A 137 -10.72 13.28 -1.33
C LEU A 137 -10.48 11.93 -0.67
N PRO A 138 -11.53 11.15 -0.38
CA PRO A 138 -11.39 9.79 0.10
C PRO A 138 -11.01 8.84 -1.05
N LEU A 139 -10.24 7.77 -0.76
CA LEU A 139 -9.90 6.73 -1.72
C LEU A 139 -9.89 5.34 -1.06
N PHE A 140 -10.88 4.52 -1.40
CA PHE A 140 -11.02 3.13 -0.94
C PHE A 140 -11.77 2.29 -1.95
N GLY A 141 -11.70 0.96 -1.85
CA GLY A 141 -12.13 0.04 -2.91
C GLY A 141 -13.62 0.08 -3.26
N ARG A 142 -14.50 0.53 -2.36
CA ARG A 142 -15.95 0.59 -2.59
C ARG A 142 -16.44 1.91 -3.17
N LEU A 143 -15.55 2.85 -3.41
CA LEU A 143 -15.94 4.13 -4.05
C LEU A 143 -16.45 3.92 -5.46
N THR A 144 -17.38 4.77 -5.87
CA THR A 144 -17.84 4.81 -7.26
C THR A 144 -16.69 5.20 -8.20
N ALA A 145 -16.78 4.77 -9.47
CA ALA A 145 -15.75 5.11 -10.47
C ALA A 145 -15.63 6.65 -10.64
N SER A 146 -16.73 7.39 -10.54
CA SER A 146 -16.72 8.86 -10.62
C SER A 146 -15.97 9.52 -9.46
N ASP A 147 -16.16 9.03 -8.22
CA ASP A 147 -15.45 9.55 -7.06
C ASP A 147 -13.96 9.22 -7.11
N GLN A 148 -13.60 8.01 -7.59
CA GLN A 148 -12.22 7.63 -7.82
C GLN A 148 -11.56 8.54 -8.88
N GLN A 149 -12.26 8.84 -9.99
CA GLN A 149 -11.71 9.72 -11.03
C GLN A 149 -11.34 11.11 -10.52
N ARG A 150 -12.05 11.66 -9.54
CA ARG A 150 -11.71 12.97 -8.93
C ARG A 150 -10.31 12.97 -8.31
N VAL A 151 -9.88 11.82 -7.79
CA VAL A 151 -8.53 11.66 -7.22
C VAL A 151 -7.45 11.78 -8.30
N PHE A 152 -7.73 11.35 -9.54
CA PHE A 152 -6.76 11.34 -10.64
C PHE A 152 -6.78 12.63 -11.46
N ASN A 153 -7.87 13.39 -11.42
CA ASN A 153 -8.08 14.62 -12.20
C ASN A 153 -8.08 15.84 -11.27
N PRO A 154 -6.89 16.40 -10.93
CA PRO A 154 -6.80 17.54 -10.03
C PRO A 154 -7.44 18.79 -10.61
N GLU A 155 -8.18 19.53 -9.79
CA GLU A 155 -8.62 20.88 -10.14
C GLU A 155 -7.43 21.86 -10.11
N GLN A 156 -7.32 22.69 -11.15
CA GLN A 156 -6.23 23.67 -11.23
C GLN A 156 -6.30 24.68 -10.07
N GLY A 157 -5.17 24.93 -9.46
CA GLY A 157 -5.03 25.92 -8.39
C GLY A 157 -5.49 25.47 -7.00
N LYS A 158 -5.92 24.22 -6.85
CA LYS A 158 -6.22 23.62 -5.55
C LYS A 158 -5.18 22.56 -5.17
N ARG A 159 -4.91 22.41 -3.88
CA ARG A 159 -4.18 21.29 -3.30
C ARG A 159 -5.14 20.11 -3.09
N ARG A 160 -4.68 18.89 -3.30
CA ARG A 160 -5.42 17.70 -2.88
C ARG A 160 -4.83 17.11 -1.61
N ILE A 161 -5.73 16.68 -0.71
CA ILE A 161 -5.43 15.77 0.38
C ILE A 161 -6.19 14.49 0.07
N VAL A 162 -5.49 13.46 -0.39
CA VAL A 162 -6.08 12.15 -0.67
C VAL A 162 -5.92 11.28 0.57
N ILE A 163 -7.04 10.86 1.16
CA ILE A 163 -7.05 9.97 2.33
C ILE A 163 -7.41 8.58 1.84
N ALA A 164 -6.45 7.65 1.87
CA ALA A 164 -6.58 6.35 1.24
C ALA A 164 -6.36 5.18 2.21
N THR A 165 -6.95 4.03 1.90
CA THR A 165 -6.50 2.75 2.46
C THR A 165 -5.24 2.28 1.73
N ASN A 166 -4.77 1.07 2.05
CA ASN A 166 -3.64 0.42 1.37
C ASN A 166 -3.85 0.22 -0.15
N ILE A 167 -5.02 0.49 -0.72
CA ILE A 167 -5.25 0.51 -2.18
C ILE A 167 -4.31 1.47 -2.91
N ALA A 168 -3.89 2.55 -2.24
CA ALA A 168 -2.94 3.52 -2.79
C ALA A 168 -1.47 3.10 -2.57
N GLU A 169 -1.21 1.95 -1.94
CA GLU A 169 0.14 1.45 -1.67
C GLU A 169 0.77 0.83 -2.91
N THR A 170 0.01 0.06 -3.69
CA THR A 170 0.50 -0.66 -4.88
C THR A 170 -0.33 -0.39 -6.11
N SER A 171 -1.62 -0.65 -6.08
CA SER A 171 -2.50 -0.80 -7.25
C SER A 171 -2.80 0.48 -8.02
N LEU A 172 -2.62 1.67 -7.42
CA LEU A 172 -3.01 2.94 -8.04
C LEU A 172 -1.85 3.94 -8.03
N THR A 173 -1.59 4.58 -9.16
CA THR A 173 -0.63 5.68 -9.26
C THR A 173 -1.36 7.02 -9.23
N ILE A 174 -1.31 7.70 -8.08
CA ILE A 174 -1.87 9.04 -7.93
C ILE A 174 -0.79 10.05 -8.36
N PRO A 175 -1.06 10.89 -9.38
CA PRO A 175 -0.08 11.85 -9.86
C PRO A 175 0.11 13.02 -8.88
N LEU A 176 1.29 13.67 -8.93
CA LEU A 176 1.61 14.92 -8.25
C LEU A 176 1.68 14.87 -6.72
N ILE A 177 1.72 13.68 -6.12
CA ILE A 177 1.90 13.53 -4.67
C ILE A 177 3.31 13.97 -4.30
N LYS A 178 3.39 14.95 -3.40
CA LYS A 178 4.64 15.45 -2.84
C LYS A 178 4.84 15.04 -1.38
N TYR A 179 3.76 14.88 -0.64
CA TYR A 179 3.80 14.52 0.77
C TYR A 179 3.06 13.22 1.00
N VAL A 180 3.64 12.35 1.81
CA VAL A 180 2.98 11.16 2.34
C VAL A 180 2.88 11.28 3.86
N ILE A 181 1.70 11.01 4.42
CA ILE A 181 1.48 10.87 5.86
C ILE A 181 1.12 9.42 6.13
N ASP A 182 1.96 8.74 6.91
CA ASP A 182 1.84 7.30 7.16
C ASP A 182 1.78 7.00 8.67
N PRO A 183 0.60 6.66 9.21
CA PRO A 183 0.45 6.21 10.60
C PRO A 183 1.01 4.79 10.82
N GLY A 184 1.48 4.12 9.78
CA GLY A 184 2.08 2.79 9.89
C GLY A 184 1.10 1.67 10.17
N LEU A 185 -0.19 1.88 9.89
CA LEU A 185 -1.27 0.95 10.19
C LEU A 185 -1.99 0.50 8.92
N ALA A 186 -2.50 -0.73 8.93
CA ALA A 186 -3.39 -1.26 7.90
C ALA A 186 -4.37 -2.28 8.49
N ARG A 187 -5.47 -2.51 7.77
CA ARG A 187 -6.42 -3.58 8.08
C ARG A 187 -5.98 -4.84 7.35
N ILE A 188 -5.64 -5.88 8.12
CA ILE A 188 -5.08 -7.12 7.59
C ILE A 188 -6.05 -8.27 7.87
N SER A 189 -6.43 -9.02 6.81
CA SER A 189 -7.28 -10.19 6.96
C SER A 189 -6.53 -11.32 7.65
N ARG A 190 -7.12 -11.89 8.70
CA ARG A 190 -6.61 -13.06 9.41
C ARG A 190 -7.73 -14.08 9.66
N TYR A 191 -7.42 -15.33 9.48
CA TYR A 191 -8.30 -16.42 9.84
C TYR A 191 -8.00 -16.89 11.25
N ASP A 192 -9.02 -16.88 12.12
CA ASP A 192 -8.96 -17.44 13.46
C ASP A 192 -9.46 -18.90 13.41
N ALA A 193 -8.52 -19.84 13.41
CA ALA A 193 -8.83 -21.27 13.32
C ALA A 193 -9.63 -21.82 14.52
N ARG A 194 -9.54 -21.18 15.70
CA ARG A 194 -10.26 -21.60 16.91
C ARG A 194 -11.75 -21.25 16.81
N ASN A 195 -12.04 -20.06 16.31
CA ASN A 195 -13.41 -19.56 16.19
C ASN A 195 -13.98 -19.74 14.78
N GLN A 196 -13.21 -20.29 13.84
CA GLN A 196 -13.57 -20.44 12.42
C GLN A 196 -14.10 -19.14 11.79
N THR A 197 -13.53 -18.01 12.16
CA THR A 197 -13.96 -16.68 11.72
C THR A 197 -12.84 -15.92 11.03
N HIS A 198 -13.23 -15.12 10.02
CA HIS A 198 -12.32 -14.12 9.45
C HIS A 198 -12.40 -12.84 10.28
N ARG A 199 -11.25 -12.33 10.68
CA ARG A 199 -11.10 -11.04 11.35
C ARG A 199 -10.29 -10.10 10.49
N LEU A 200 -10.54 -8.82 10.67
CA LEU A 200 -9.85 -7.73 9.97
C LEU A 200 -9.31 -6.72 11.01
N PRO A 201 -8.38 -7.14 11.88
CA PRO A 201 -7.78 -6.23 12.84
C PRO A 201 -6.98 -5.12 12.14
N VAL A 202 -6.85 -3.98 12.83
CA VAL A 202 -5.90 -2.94 12.46
C VAL A 202 -4.55 -3.32 13.09
N GLU A 203 -3.54 -3.46 12.27
CA GLU A 203 -2.20 -3.89 12.68
C GLU A 203 -1.13 -3.00 12.07
N SER A 204 0.07 -3.02 12.65
CA SER A 204 1.24 -2.36 12.10
C SER A 204 1.64 -2.99 10.76
N ILE A 205 1.97 -2.16 9.78
CA ILE A 205 2.44 -2.60 8.47
C ILE A 205 3.89 -3.11 8.55
N ALA A 206 4.28 -3.95 7.59
CA ALA A 206 5.66 -4.40 7.44
C ALA A 206 6.58 -3.26 6.94
N GLN A 207 7.90 -3.45 7.07
CA GLN A 207 8.88 -2.48 6.57
C GLN A 207 8.79 -2.27 5.06
N SER A 208 8.52 -3.34 4.29
CA SER A 208 8.32 -3.26 2.83
C SER A 208 7.14 -2.36 2.45
N SER A 209 6.00 -2.49 3.14
CA SER A 209 4.85 -1.61 2.96
C SER A 209 5.17 -0.15 3.30
N ALA A 210 5.92 0.10 4.37
CA ALA A 210 6.36 1.45 4.73
C ALA A 210 7.26 2.06 3.64
N ARG A 211 8.14 1.26 3.00
CA ARG A 211 8.94 1.71 1.86
C ARG A 211 8.07 2.02 0.64
N GLN A 212 7.10 1.16 0.31
CA GLN A 212 6.18 1.38 -0.81
C GLN A 212 5.34 2.65 -0.62
N ARG A 213 4.79 2.88 0.59
CA ARG A 213 4.05 4.10 0.91
C ARG A 213 4.90 5.34 0.74
N ALA A 214 6.11 5.36 1.28
CA ALA A 214 7.04 6.47 1.11
C ALA A 214 7.35 6.75 -0.37
N GLY A 215 7.56 5.70 -1.18
CA GLY A 215 7.82 5.82 -2.61
C GLY A 215 6.69 6.50 -3.42
N ARG A 216 5.51 6.71 -2.83
CA ARG A 216 4.39 7.38 -3.51
C ARG A 216 4.62 8.87 -3.73
N CYS A 217 5.45 9.54 -2.93
CA CYS A 217 5.77 10.96 -3.10
C CYS A 217 7.03 11.26 -3.93
N GLY A 218 7.88 10.27 -4.22
CA GLY A 218 9.11 10.42 -5.02
C GLY A 218 8.98 10.13 -6.52
N ARG A 219 7.77 10.19 -7.11
CA ARG A 219 7.55 9.78 -8.51
C ARG A 219 7.76 10.91 -9.52
N VAL A 220 7.45 12.13 -9.17
CA VAL A 220 7.47 13.29 -10.09
C VAL A 220 8.48 14.35 -9.66
N SER A 221 8.71 14.49 -8.36
CA SER A 221 9.66 15.42 -7.74
C SER A 221 10.12 14.87 -6.40
N ASP A 222 11.09 15.54 -5.78
CA ASP A 222 11.49 15.26 -4.41
C ASP A 222 10.27 15.26 -3.48
N GLY A 223 10.15 14.22 -2.67
CA GLY A 223 9.02 13.99 -1.78
C GLY A 223 9.43 14.02 -0.31
N ILE A 224 8.42 14.15 0.56
CA ILE A 224 8.59 14.05 2.02
C ILE A 224 7.57 13.05 2.54
N CYS A 225 8.04 12.07 3.32
CA CYS A 225 7.19 11.11 3.99
C CYS A 225 7.27 11.30 5.49
N LEU A 226 6.15 11.71 6.11
CA LEU A 226 5.99 11.81 7.55
C LEU A 226 5.48 10.47 8.08
N ARG A 227 6.29 9.80 8.88
CA ARG A 227 5.95 8.56 9.57
C ARG A 227 5.53 8.88 10.99
N LEU A 228 4.28 8.57 11.33
CA LEU A 228 3.71 8.83 12.66
C LEU A 228 4.02 7.67 13.61
N TYR A 229 5.24 7.22 13.61
CA TYR A 229 5.82 6.19 14.49
C TYR A 229 7.34 6.34 14.49
N SER A 230 8.02 5.77 15.49
CA SER A 230 9.48 5.92 15.60
C SER A 230 10.25 5.01 14.62
N GLU A 231 11.50 5.35 14.38
CA GLU A 231 12.40 4.53 13.56
C GLU A 231 12.68 3.17 14.22
N GLU A 232 12.79 3.15 15.55
CA GLU A 232 12.97 1.94 16.35
C GLU A 232 11.78 1.00 16.17
N ASN A 233 10.56 1.54 16.30
CA ASN A 233 9.34 0.76 16.07
C ASN A 233 9.30 0.16 14.66
N LEU A 234 9.75 0.90 13.63
CA LEU A 234 9.83 0.36 12.27
C LEU A 234 10.84 -0.80 12.15
N LYS A 235 12.02 -0.68 12.80
CA LYS A 235 13.06 -1.72 12.76
C LYS A 235 12.63 -3.03 13.42
N GLU A 236 11.74 -2.98 14.40
CA GLU A 236 11.16 -4.16 15.07
C GLU A 236 10.08 -4.87 14.24
N ARG A 237 9.52 -4.20 13.22
CA ARG A 237 8.48 -4.78 12.37
C ARG A 237 9.04 -5.84 11.43
N PRO A 238 8.23 -6.84 11.02
CA PRO A 238 8.61 -7.79 9.98
C PRO A 238 9.06 -7.07 8.70
N GLU A 239 10.05 -7.62 8.02
CA GLU A 239 10.54 -7.05 6.77
C GLU A 239 9.47 -7.08 5.68
N TYR A 240 8.73 -8.20 5.57
CA TYR A 240 7.65 -8.39 4.59
C TYR A 240 6.34 -8.76 5.26
N THR A 241 5.24 -8.40 4.60
CA THR A 241 3.91 -8.86 5.02
C THR A 241 3.80 -10.36 4.82
N GLN A 242 3.27 -11.07 5.82
CA GLN A 242 3.04 -12.51 5.73
C GLN A 242 2.11 -12.83 4.55
N PRO A 243 2.46 -13.80 3.68
CA PRO A 243 1.62 -14.21 2.55
C PRO A 243 0.19 -14.56 2.96
N GLU A 244 -0.78 -14.21 2.12
CA GLU A 244 -2.19 -14.43 2.44
C GLU A 244 -2.52 -15.91 2.65
N ILE A 245 -1.87 -16.82 1.92
CA ILE A 245 -2.05 -18.27 2.07
C ILE A 245 -1.71 -18.78 3.48
N GLN A 246 -0.79 -18.11 4.18
CA GLN A 246 -0.40 -18.50 5.54
C GLN A 246 -1.32 -17.95 6.63
N ARG A 247 -2.22 -17.04 6.29
CA ARG A 247 -3.15 -16.38 7.22
C ARG A 247 -4.62 -16.57 6.84
N SER A 248 -4.89 -17.40 5.82
CA SER A 248 -6.22 -17.72 5.31
C SER A 248 -6.67 -19.14 5.69
N ASN A 249 -7.97 -19.41 5.56
CA ASN A 249 -8.51 -20.75 5.73
C ASN A 249 -8.16 -21.62 4.52
N LEU A 250 -7.18 -22.52 4.67
CA LEU A 250 -6.75 -23.40 3.59
C LEU A 250 -7.84 -24.37 3.11
N ALA A 251 -8.78 -24.76 3.96
CA ALA A 251 -9.90 -25.62 3.56
C ALA A 251 -10.81 -24.90 2.54
N GLU A 252 -11.11 -23.62 2.76
CA GLU A 252 -11.88 -22.81 1.80
C GLU A 252 -11.12 -22.64 0.48
N VAL A 253 -9.81 -22.48 0.54
CA VAL A 253 -8.95 -22.38 -0.64
C VAL A 253 -9.02 -23.64 -1.47
N ILE A 254 -8.86 -24.83 -0.84
CA ILE A 254 -8.90 -26.12 -1.51
C ILE A 254 -10.27 -26.39 -2.14
N LEU A 255 -11.35 -25.97 -1.49
CA LEU A 255 -12.72 -26.14 -2.03
C LEU A 255 -13.02 -25.26 -3.23
N ARG A 256 -12.29 -24.16 -3.41
CA ARG A 256 -12.42 -23.24 -4.57
C ARG A 256 -11.53 -23.65 -5.75
N MET A 257 -10.60 -24.55 -5.53
CA MET A 257 -9.71 -25.14 -6.54
C MET A 257 -10.37 -26.29 -7.31
#